data_5877a6b49584c4f2382177668a71f75e
#
_entry.id   5877a6b49584c4f2382177668a71f75e
#
_cell.length_a   1.000
_cell.length_b   1.000
_cell.length_c   1.000
_cell.angle_alpha   90.00
_cell.angle_beta   90.00
_cell.angle_gamma   90.00
#
_symmetry.space_group_name_H-M   'P 1'
#
loop_
_entity.id
_entity.type
_entity.pdbx_description
1 polymer ?
#
loop_
_entity_poly.entity_id
_entity_poly.type
_entity_poly.pdbx_seq_one_letter_code
_entity_poly.pdbx_strand_id
1 'polypeptide(L)'
;KKHVCAGFNVSCIGDNRAYSYLPSRQGNTISDKVAKHVLKFIDPNYKAYRWADRGSDERQYCAPKIDLPIASIMRTKYGQYDEYHTSLDDLVSVVTPEGLAGGFNALRRSIETLERNGYPTTTVFGEPQLGKRGLYPTLSKKNSASEIRLMMNLITWSDGKKSLLEIAELCDVAIWELYPFLDKLISHNILELND
;
A
#
# COMPACT_ATOMS: atom_id res chain seq x y z
N LYS A 1 1.07 9.76 21.34
CA LYS A 1 0.60 8.37 21.17
C LYS A 1 -0.82 8.33 20.61
N LYS A 2 -1.79 9.01 21.24
CA LYS A 2 -3.23 8.95 20.85
C LYS A 2 -3.55 9.50 19.45
N HIS A 3 -2.62 10.21 18.83
CA HIS A 3 -2.80 10.88 17.53
C HIS A 3 -1.99 10.22 16.39
N VAL A 4 -1.28 9.13 16.68
CA VAL A 4 -0.54 8.37 15.66
C VAL A 4 -1.41 7.22 15.21
N CYS A 5 -1.92 7.28 13.99
CA CYS A 5 -2.75 6.25 13.38
C CYS A 5 -1.92 5.23 12.59
N ALA A 6 -0.81 5.65 11.98
CA ALA A 6 0.09 4.83 11.19
C ALA A 6 1.50 5.42 11.16
N GLY A 7 2.48 4.63 10.72
CA GLY A 7 3.84 5.08 10.46
C GLY A 7 4.72 4.00 9.86
N PHE A 8 5.81 4.44 9.23
CA PHE A 8 6.80 3.55 8.66
C PHE A 8 8.19 3.90 9.17
N ASN A 9 8.91 2.92 9.68
CA ASN A 9 10.33 3.04 9.97
C ASN A 9 11.12 2.87 8.67
N VAL A 10 12.03 3.82 8.40
CA VAL A 10 12.82 3.88 7.17
C VAL A 10 14.26 3.57 7.51
N SER A 11 14.72 2.41 7.08
CA SER A 11 16.09 1.94 7.28
C SER A 11 16.50 1.09 6.07
N CYS A 12 17.79 1.05 5.73
CA CYS A 12 18.33 0.23 4.63
C CYS A 12 17.49 0.37 3.34
N ILE A 13 17.30 1.59 2.86
CA ILE A 13 16.34 1.90 1.79
C ILE A 13 16.99 2.08 0.42
N GLY A 14 18.32 1.93 0.29
CA GLY A 14 19.08 2.41 -0.87
C GLY A 14 19.64 1.33 -1.79
N ASP A 15 19.69 0.07 -1.39
CA ASP A 15 20.18 -1.01 -2.25
C ASP A 15 19.12 -1.47 -3.26
N ASN A 16 19.55 -2.21 -4.30
CA ASN A 16 18.64 -2.71 -5.35
C ASN A 16 18.51 -4.23 -5.37
N ARG A 17 18.69 -4.92 -4.24
CA ARG A 17 18.74 -6.39 -4.17
C ARG A 17 17.39 -7.00 -3.80
N ALA A 18 16.65 -6.39 -2.87
CA ALA A 18 15.37 -6.92 -2.40
C ALA A 18 14.42 -5.82 -1.92
N TYR A 19 13.19 -6.18 -1.63
CA TYR A 19 12.28 -5.44 -0.75
C TYR A 19 12.03 -6.26 0.50
N SER A 20 11.89 -5.59 1.64
CA SER A 20 11.73 -6.22 2.94
C SER A 20 10.63 -5.53 3.76
N TYR A 21 9.83 -6.35 4.43
CA TYR A 21 8.84 -5.94 5.40
C TYR A 21 9.17 -6.53 6.76
N LEU A 22 9.16 -5.69 7.79
CA LEU A 22 9.20 -6.14 9.18
C LEU A 22 7.97 -5.55 9.90
N PRO A 23 7.17 -6.41 10.57
CA PRO A 23 5.91 -5.98 11.15
C PRO A 23 6.08 -5.01 12.31
N SER A 24 5.02 -4.26 12.62
CA SER A 24 4.83 -3.68 13.94
C SER A 24 4.77 -4.79 15.00
N ARG A 25 4.87 -4.45 16.28
CA ARG A 25 4.75 -5.44 17.37
C ARG A 25 3.42 -6.21 17.34
N GLN A 26 2.34 -5.55 16.91
CA GLN A 26 1.01 -6.14 16.77
C GLN A 26 0.87 -7.00 15.50
N GLY A 27 1.61 -6.67 14.43
CA GLY A 27 1.63 -7.41 13.17
C GLY A 27 0.39 -7.28 12.29
N ASN A 28 -0.63 -6.53 12.73
CA ASN A 28 -1.91 -6.37 12.04
C ASN A 28 -2.44 -4.93 12.05
N THR A 29 -1.60 -3.96 12.32
CA THR A 29 -1.95 -2.54 12.26
C THR A 29 -2.22 -2.11 10.82
N ILE A 30 -2.77 -0.90 10.63
CA ILE A 30 -2.98 -0.38 9.28
C ILE A 30 -1.64 -0.24 8.54
N SER A 31 -0.55 0.12 9.21
CA SER A 31 0.80 0.17 8.62
C SER A 31 1.25 -1.19 8.11
N ASP A 32 0.95 -2.27 8.86
CA ASP A 32 1.25 -3.65 8.43
C ASP A 32 0.46 -4.05 7.19
N LYS A 33 -0.84 -3.73 7.16
CA LYS A 33 -1.72 -4.04 6.02
C LYS A 33 -1.24 -3.31 4.76
N VAL A 34 -0.98 -2.01 4.89
CA VAL A 34 -0.49 -1.17 3.78
C VAL A 34 0.87 -1.63 3.29
N ALA A 35 1.84 -1.87 4.18
CA ALA A 35 3.18 -2.33 3.79
C ALA A 35 3.13 -3.64 3.00
N LYS A 36 2.37 -4.62 3.49
CA LYS A 36 2.21 -5.90 2.81
C LYS A 36 1.54 -5.75 1.45
N HIS A 37 0.47 -4.96 1.36
CA HIS A 37 -0.22 -4.70 0.10
C HIS A 37 0.69 -4.04 -0.93
N VAL A 38 1.34 -2.94 -0.54
CA VAL A 38 2.20 -2.18 -1.45
C VAL A 38 3.37 -3.04 -1.95
N LEU A 39 4.04 -3.75 -1.05
CA LEU A 39 5.16 -4.60 -1.42
C LEU A 39 4.74 -5.77 -2.29
N LYS A 40 3.61 -6.43 -2.03
CA LYS A 40 3.05 -7.50 -2.86
C LYS A 40 2.95 -7.09 -4.34
N PHE A 41 2.52 -5.86 -4.61
CA PHE A 41 2.32 -5.37 -5.98
C PHE A 41 3.54 -4.67 -6.59
N ILE A 42 4.56 -4.34 -5.79
CA ILE A 42 5.84 -3.83 -6.30
C ILE A 42 6.80 -4.99 -6.62
N ASP A 43 6.92 -5.93 -5.70
CA ASP A 43 7.78 -7.12 -5.82
C ASP A 43 7.13 -8.31 -5.09
N PRO A 44 6.47 -9.22 -5.79
CA PRO A 44 5.84 -10.39 -5.17
C PRO A 44 6.82 -11.28 -4.37
N ASN A 45 8.12 -11.14 -4.61
CA ASN A 45 9.16 -11.90 -3.92
C ASN A 45 9.75 -11.15 -2.71
N TYR A 46 9.12 -10.06 -2.26
CA TYR A 46 9.59 -9.32 -1.09
C TYR A 46 9.78 -10.24 0.12
N LYS A 47 10.74 -9.91 0.97
CA LYS A 47 11.06 -10.70 2.17
C LYS A 47 10.24 -10.21 3.36
N ALA A 48 9.42 -11.10 3.92
CA ALA A 48 8.68 -10.83 5.14
C ALA A 48 9.43 -11.41 6.34
N TYR A 49 9.66 -10.55 7.35
CA TYR A 49 10.34 -10.91 8.60
C TYR A 49 9.33 -10.99 9.75
N ARG A 50 9.77 -11.52 10.89
CA ARG A 50 8.98 -11.58 12.11
C ARG A 50 9.38 -10.42 13.04
N TRP A 51 8.49 -10.03 13.93
CA TRP A 51 8.82 -9.05 14.98
C TRP A 51 10.07 -9.44 15.79
N ALA A 52 10.33 -10.72 15.96
CA ALA A 52 11.54 -11.21 16.62
C ALA A 52 12.84 -10.81 15.91
N ASP A 53 12.78 -10.52 14.62
CA ASP A 53 13.93 -10.16 13.77
C ASP A 53 14.20 -8.64 13.74
N ARG A 54 13.52 -7.87 14.62
CA ARG A 54 13.70 -6.43 14.77
C ARG A 54 15.10 -6.05 15.26
N GLY A 55 15.60 -4.89 14.86
CA GLY A 55 16.95 -4.46 15.22
C GLY A 55 17.21 -2.96 15.09
N SER A 56 16.26 -2.19 14.55
CA SER A 56 16.37 -0.74 14.35
C SER A 56 15.41 0.04 15.26
N ASP A 57 15.00 1.23 14.85
CA ASP A 57 14.21 2.18 15.66
C ASP A 57 12.80 1.69 15.97
N GLU A 58 12.25 0.75 15.19
CA GLU A 58 10.97 0.12 15.48
C GLU A 58 10.92 -0.50 16.87
N ARG A 59 12.06 -0.89 17.44
CA ARG A 59 12.17 -1.39 18.82
C ARG A 59 11.70 -0.39 19.84
N GLN A 60 11.95 0.91 19.60
CA GLN A 60 11.53 2.00 20.48
C GLN A 60 10.09 2.38 20.23
N TYR A 61 9.73 2.58 18.97
CA TYR A 61 8.36 3.00 18.61
C TYR A 61 7.30 1.97 19.02
N CYS A 62 7.61 0.70 18.85
CA CYS A 62 6.70 -0.40 19.18
C CYS A 62 6.99 -1.04 20.56
N ALA A 63 7.82 -0.41 21.41
CA ALA A 63 8.11 -0.92 22.75
C ALA A 63 6.84 -1.03 23.62
N PRO A 64 6.80 -1.97 24.59
CA PRO A 64 5.70 -2.04 25.55
C PRO A 64 5.41 -0.68 26.19
N LYS A 65 4.13 -0.33 26.36
CA LYS A 65 3.61 0.96 26.82
C LYS A 65 3.69 2.12 25.81
N ILE A 66 4.55 2.06 24.79
CA ILE A 66 4.55 2.99 23.66
C ILE A 66 3.64 2.45 22.57
N ASP A 67 4.02 1.34 21.97
CA ASP A 67 3.23 0.51 21.07
C ASP A 67 2.54 1.29 19.94
N LEU A 68 3.34 2.04 19.18
CA LEU A 68 2.86 2.76 18.00
C LEU A 68 2.66 1.79 16.84
N PRO A 69 1.70 2.06 15.95
CA PRO A 69 1.42 1.23 14.78
C PRO A 69 2.44 1.51 13.66
N ILE A 70 3.71 1.14 13.88
CA ILE A 70 4.80 1.42 12.95
C ILE A 70 5.36 0.11 12.41
N ALA A 71 5.29 -0.06 11.08
CA ALA A 71 5.93 -1.15 10.35
C ALA A 71 7.22 -0.64 9.68
N SER A 72 8.13 -1.54 9.33
CA SER A 72 9.33 -1.17 8.58
C SER A 72 9.21 -1.59 7.12
N ILE A 73 9.51 -0.67 6.22
CA ILE A 73 9.69 -0.91 4.79
C ILE A 73 11.16 -0.63 4.46
N MET A 74 11.83 -1.63 3.92
CA MET A 74 13.25 -1.59 3.63
C MET A 74 13.50 -2.12 2.22
N ARG A 75 14.67 -1.85 1.68
CA ARG A 75 15.25 -2.66 0.63
C ARG A 75 15.80 -3.92 1.29
N THR A 76 17.06 -4.29 1.15
CA THR A 76 17.58 -5.44 1.91
C THR A 76 17.68 -5.08 3.39
N LYS A 77 17.04 -5.88 4.23
CA LYS A 77 17.00 -5.65 5.69
C LYS A 77 18.43 -5.62 6.28
N TYR A 78 18.63 -4.76 7.26
CA TYR A 78 19.86 -4.70 8.06
C TYR A 78 20.26 -6.10 8.55
N GLY A 79 21.58 -6.37 8.52
CA GLY A 79 22.15 -7.66 8.90
C GLY A 79 21.84 -8.82 7.93
N GLN A 80 21.36 -8.50 6.71
CA GLN A 80 21.08 -9.48 5.65
C GLN A 80 21.95 -9.25 4.40
N TYR A 81 22.96 -8.40 4.49
CA TYR A 81 23.97 -8.18 3.47
C TYR A 81 25.33 -7.94 4.14
N ASP A 82 26.39 -8.38 3.50
CA ASP A 82 27.74 -8.47 4.10
C ASP A 82 28.36 -7.08 4.36
N GLU A 83 27.97 -6.09 3.57
CA GLU A 83 28.48 -4.71 3.70
C GLU A 83 27.88 -3.96 4.90
N TYR A 84 26.79 -4.45 5.48
CA TYR A 84 26.10 -3.78 6.58
C TYR A 84 27.04 -3.50 7.77
N HIS A 85 27.05 -2.24 8.23
CA HIS A 85 27.92 -1.73 9.30
C HIS A 85 29.44 -1.86 8.98
N THR A 86 29.80 -1.88 7.73
CA THR A 86 31.20 -1.80 7.28
C THR A 86 31.41 -0.52 6.44
N SER A 87 32.67 -0.23 6.12
CA SER A 87 33.01 0.87 5.21
C SER A 87 32.61 0.63 3.74
N LEU A 88 32.12 -0.57 3.43
CA LEU A 88 31.62 -0.92 2.10
C LEU A 88 30.12 -0.64 1.94
N ASP A 89 29.41 -0.28 3.01
CA ASP A 89 28.03 0.19 2.93
C ASP A 89 28.00 1.65 2.48
N ASP A 90 28.27 1.85 1.22
CA ASP A 90 28.54 3.14 0.59
C ASP A 90 27.70 3.39 -0.68
N LEU A 91 27.89 4.54 -1.29
CA LEU A 91 27.19 4.96 -2.52
C LEU A 91 27.75 4.29 -3.80
N VAL A 92 28.77 3.47 -3.70
CA VAL A 92 29.39 2.78 -4.83
C VAL A 92 29.01 1.31 -4.87
N SER A 93 29.08 0.66 -3.71
CA SER A 93 28.94 -0.80 -3.60
C SER A 93 27.53 -1.25 -3.29
N VAL A 94 26.75 -0.48 -2.52
CA VAL A 94 25.45 -0.89 -1.98
C VAL A 94 24.32 0.02 -2.42
N VAL A 95 24.42 1.32 -2.17
CA VAL A 95 23.36 2.28 -2.48
C VAL A 95 23.42 2.66 -3.95
N THR A 96 22.32 2.49 -4.65
CA THR A 96 22.17 2.79 -6.06
C THR A 96 21.03 3.78 -6.32
N PRO A 97 21.06 4.54 -7.42
CA PRO A 97 19.94 5.39 -7.81
C PRO A 97 18.62 4.61 -7.93
N GLU A 98 18.66 3.41 -8.51
CA GLU A 98 17.52 2.52 -8.67
C GLU A 98 17.00 2.00 -7.33
N GLY A 99 17.92 1.68 -6.40
CA GLY A 99 17.60 1.27 -5.04
C GLY A 99 16.86 2.37 -4.29
N LEU A 100 17.41 3.60 -4.32
CA LEU A 100 16.78 4.77 -3.71
C LEU A 100 15.42 5.10 -4.34
N ALA A 101 15.32 5.07 -5.67
CA ALA A 101 14.05 5.30 -6.38
C ALA A 101 13.02 4.22 -6.03
N GLY A 102 13.44 2.95 -5.92
CA GLY A 102 12.59 1.85 -5.50
C GLY A 102 12.09 2.01 -4.08
N GLY A 103 12.98 2.33 -3.14
CA GLY A 103 12.64 2.61 -1.75
C GLY A 103 11.69 3.80 -1.60
N PHE A 104 11.99 4.90 -2.28
CA PHE A 104 11.11 6.07 -2.32
C PHE A 104 9.71 5.74 -2.87
N ASN A 105 9.64 4.97 -3.98
CA ASN A 105 8.36 4.59 -4.55
C ASN A 105 7.52 3.73 -3.60
N ALA A 106 8.14 2.77 -2.91
CA ALA A 106 7.44 1.93 -1.93
C ALA A 106 6.86 2.78 -0.79
N LEU A 107 7.63 3.71 -0.23
CA LEU A 107 7.17 4.61 0.83
C LEU A 107 6.10 5.59 0.33
N ARG A 108 6.30 6.19 -0.85
CA ARG A 108 5.30 7.09 -1.47
C ARG A 108 3.97 6.38 -1.67
N ARG A 109 3.99 5.14 -2.24
CA ARG A 109 2.78 4.33 -2.41
C ARG A 109 2.11 3.99 -1.08
N SER A 110 2.90 3.73 -0.05
CA SER A 110 2.37 3.44 1.29
C SER A 110 1.67 4.64 1.92
N ILE A 111 2.25 5.83 1.81
CA ILE A 111 1.63 7.07 2.30
C ILE A 111 0.38 7.39 1.48
N GLU A 112 0.46 7.34 0.15
CA GLU A 112 -0.69 7.55 -0.74
C GLU A 112 -1.85 6.59 -0.43
N THR A 113 -1.52 5.33 -0.11
CA THR A 113 -2.51 4.34 0.31
C THR A 113 -3.18 4.75 1.62
N LEU A 114 -2.44 5.22 2.62
CA LEU A 114 -3.01 5.69 3.89
C LEU A 114 -3.93 6.89 3.68
N GLU A 115 -3.48 7.88 2.89
CA GLU A 115 -4.22 9.12 2.62
C GLU A 115 -5.53 8.90 1.84
N ARG A 116 -5.57 7.87 1.01
CA ARG A 116 -6.72 7.56 0.15
C ARG A 116 -7.54 6.34 0.60
N ASN A 117 -7.23 5.75 1.75
CA ASN A 117 -7.90 4.58 2.27
C ASN A 117 -9.10 4.97 3.14
N GLY A 118 -10.21 5.32 2.52
CA GLY A 118 -11.49 5.51 3.18
C GLY A 118 -12.47 4.35 2.94
N TYR A 119 -13.71 4.53 3.36
CA TYR A 119 -14.79 3.58 3.23
C TYR A 119 -15.75 4.03 2.12
N PRO A 120 -15.60 3.53 0.89
CA PRO A 120 -16.47 3.94 -0.21
C PRO A 120 -17.89 3.44 0.02
N THR A 121 -18.86 4.33 -0.21
CA THR A 121 -20.28 4.06 -0.03
C THR A 121 -21.04 4.45 -1.29
N THR A 122 -21.90 3.55 -1.78
CA THR A 122 -22.74 3.86 -2.94
C THR A 122 -23.88 4.82 -2.57
N THR A 123 -24.11 5.80 -3.43
CA THR A 123 -25.20 6.78 -3.32
C THR A 123 -26.45 6.35 -4.10
N VAL A 124 -26.37 5.23 -4.85
CA VAL A 124 -27.45 4.74 -5.71
C VAL A 124 -27.96 3.38 -5.25
N PHE A 125 -29.23 3.12 -5.47
CA PHE A 125 -29.82 1.80 -5.18
C PHE A 125 -29.60 0.85 -6.34
N GLY A 126 -29.06 -0.33 -6.03
CA GLY A 126 -28.76 -1.36 -7.01
C GLY A 126 -27.59 -1.00 -7.93
N GLU A 127 -27.41 -1.82 -8.96
CA GLU A 127 -26.32 -1.66 -9.90
C GLU A 127 -26.61 -0.54 -10.90
N PRO A 128 -25.79 0.52 -10.98
CA PRO A 128 -26.05 1.64 -11.85
C PRO A 128 -25.85 1.28 -13.33
N GLN A 129 -26.73 1.81 -14.19
CA GLN A 129 -26.55 1.70 -15.63
C GLN A 129 -25.43 2.66 -16.10
N LEU A 130 -24.19 2.18 -16.12
CA LEU A 130 -23.00 2.95 -16.45
C LEU A 130 -23.08 3.61 -17.84
N GLY A 131 -23.71 2.94 -18.82
CA GLY A 131 -23.88 3.47 -20.18
C GLY A 131 -24.68 4.76 -20.24
N LYS A 132 -25.79 4.84 -19.49
CA LYS A 132 -26.60 6.06 -19.42
C LYS A 132 -25.89 7.25 -18.74
N ARG A 133 -24.83 6.95 -18.00
CA ARG A 133 -24.02 7.93 -17.27
C ARG A 133 -22.70 8.27 -17.98
N GLY A 134 -22.51 7.79 -19.22
CA GLY A 134 -21.28 8.03 -19.99
C GLY A 134 -20.03 7.39 -19.40
N LEU A 135 -20.19 6.35 -18.56
CA LEU A 135 -19.10 5.71 -17.83
C LEU A 135 -18.49 4.53 -18.58
N TYR A 136 -19.11 4.08 -19.67
CA TYR A 136 -18.49 3.11 -20.57
C TYR A 136 -17.41 3.78 -21.44
N PRO A 137 -16.30 3.08 -21.73
CA PRO A 137 -15.35 3.55 -22.73
C PRO A 137 -16.05 3.71 -24.08
N THR A 138 -15.88 4.87 -24.70
CA THR A 138 -16.47 5.18 -26.02
C THR A 138 -15.79 4.44 -27.16
N LEU A 139 -14.61 3.87 -26.92
CA LEU A 139 -13.84 3.06 -27.88
C LEU A 139 -13.53 1.71 -27.24
N SER A 140 -13.80 0.63 -27.98
CA SER A 140 -13.44 -0.74 -27.58
C SER A 140 -11.92 -0.90 -27.65
N LYS A 141 -11.24 -0.74 -26.51
CA LYS A 141 -9.82 -1.08 -26.35
C LYS A 141 -9.69 -2.50 -25.79
N LYS A 142 -8.56 -3.15 -26.06
CA LYS A 142 -8.30 -4.54 -25.66
C LYS A 142 -8.51 -4.81 -24.13
N ASN A 143 -8.43 -3.78 -23.29
CA ASN A 143 -8.59 -3.86 -21.83
C ASN A 143 -9.93 -3.32 -21.30
N SER A 144 -10.85 -2.88 -22.16
CA SER A 144 -12.10 -2.22 -21.72
C SER A 144 -12.97 -3.14 -20.85
N ALA A 145 -12.99 -4.43 -21.12
CA ALA A 145 -13.79 -5.39 -20.35
C ALA A 145 -13.27 -5.60 -18.92
N SER A 146 -11.95 -5.63 -18.74
CA SER A 146 -11.32 -5.77 -17.41
C SER A 146 -11.50 -4.50 -16.58
N GLU A 147 -11.36 -3.32 -17.18
CA GLU A 147 -11.58 -2.03 -16.53
C GLU A 147 -13.03 -1.87 -16.06
N ILE A 148 -14.00 -2.25 -16.93
CA ILE A 148 -15.44 -2.23 -16.56
C ILE A 148 -15.68 -3.18 -15.40
N ARG A 149 -15.14 -4.40 -15.46
CA ARG A 149 -15.29 -5.40 -14.38
C ARG A 149 -14.72 -4.86 -13.07
N LEU A 150 -13.55 -4.23 -13.09
CA LEU A 150 -12.94 -3.65 -11.90
C LEU A 150 -13.77 -2.51 -11.33
N MET A 151 -14.30 -1.63 -12.18
CA MET A 151 -15.21 -0.57 -11.77
C MET A 151 -16.50 -1.13 -11.14
N MET A 152 -17.09 -2.17 -11.73
CA MET A 152 -18.29 -2.82 -11.20
C MET A 152 -18.01 -3.51 -9.86
N ASN A 153 -16.86 -4.18 -9.73
CA ASN A 153 -16.42 -4.77 -8.46
C ASN A 153 -16.26 -3.70 -7.39
N LEU A 154 -15.65 -2.56 -7.70
CA LEU A 154 -15.54 -1.45 -6.76
C LEU A 154 -16.93 -1.00 -6.28
N ILE A 155 -17.89 -0.79 -7.17
CA ILE A 155 -19.27 -0.40 -6.81
C ILE A 155 -19.93 -1.47 -5.93
N THR A 156 -19.81 -2.74 -6.30
CA THR A 156 -20.43 -3.86 -5.57
C THR A 156 -19.97 -3.95 -4.12
N TRP A 157 -18.69 -3.67 -3.86
CA TRP A 157 -18.12 -3.72 -2.52
C TRP A 157 -18.23 -2.40 -1.74
N SER A 158 -18.72 -1.33 -2.36
CA SER A 158 -18.86 0.01 -1.75
C SER A 158 -20.13 0.13 -0.93
N ASP A 159 -20.22 -0.65 0.16
CA ASP A 159 -21.34 -0.62 1.12
C ASP A 159 -20.99 0.13 2.43
N GLY A 160 -19.84 0.81 2.46
CA GLY A 160 -19.36 1.55 3.62
C GLY A 160 -18.76 0.68 4.73
N LYS A 161 -18.66 -0.65 4.54
CA LYS A 161 -18.14 -1.58 5.58
C LYS A 161 -16.71 -2.02 5.34
N LYS A 162 -16.23 -1.89 4.11
CA LYS A 162 -14.87 -2.23 3.70
C LYS A 162 -14.12 -0.99 3.28
N SER A 163 -12.89 -0.90 3.74
CA SER A 163 -11.99 0.14 3.25
C SER A 163 -11.58 -0.12 1.80
N LEU A 164 -11.14 0.92 1.11
CA LEU A 164 -10.68 0.81 -0.28
C LEU A 164 -9.53 -0.21 -0.41
N LEU A 165 -8.65 -0.29 0.59
CA LEU A 165 -7.57 -1.28 0.65
C LEU A 165 -8.12 -2.71 0.73
N GLU A 166 -9.14 -2.95 1.54
CA GLU A 166 -9.79 -4.26 1.64
C GLU A 166 -10.50 -4.65 0.34
N ILE A 167 -11.09 -3.67 -0.36
CA ILE A 167 -11.69 -3.89 -1.68
C ILE A 167 -10.61 -4.23 -2.71
N ALA A 168 -9.46 -3.54 -2.70
CA ALA A 168 -8.34 -3.84 -3.58
C ALA A 168 -7.82 -5.27 -3.38
N GLU A 169 -7.70 -5.72 -2.12
CA GLU A 169 -7.33 -7.12 -1.80
C GLU A 169 -8.37 -8.13 -2.30
N LEU A 170 -9.66 -7.84 -2.17
CA LEU A 170 -10.73 -8.70 -2.70
C LEU A 170 -10.72 -8.80 -4.24
N CYS A 171 -10.30 -7.73 -4.91
CA CYS A 171 -10.18 -7.69 -6.37
C CYS A 171 -8.84 -8.22 -6.87
N ASP A 172 -7.90 -8.51 -5.97
CA ASP A 172 -6.51 -8.90 -6.26
C ASP A 172 -5.82 -7.91 -7.21
N VAL A 173 -5.95 -6.61 -6.92
CA VAL A 173 -5.33 -5.51 -7.66
C VAL A 173 -4.60 -4.57 -6.72
N ALA A 174 -3.62 -3.84 -7.23
CA ALA A 174 -3.00 -2.77 -6.47
C ALA A 174 -4.03 -1.65 -6.21
N ILE A 175 -4.07 -1.13 -4.98
CA ILE A 175 -5.06 -0.12 -4.60
C ILE A 175 -5.02 1.11 -5.52
N TRP A 176 -3.85 1.51 -6.01
CA TRP A 176 -3.71 2.62 -6.94
C TRP A 176 -4.33 2.39 -8.32
N GLU A 177 -4.67 1.15 -8.66
CA GLU A 177 -5.46 0.85 -9.85
C GLU A 177 -6.94 1.20 -9.68
N LEU A 178 -7.43 1.23 -8.44
CA LEU A 178 -8.79 1.65 -8.12
C LEU A 178 -8.97 3.18 -8.12
N TYR A 179 -7.91 3.96 -7.88
CA TYR A 179 -8.03 5.42 -7.73
C TYR A 179 -8.70 6.12 -8.92
N PRO A 180 -8.33 5.84 -10.19
CA PRO A 180 -9.00 6.49 -11.33
C PRO A 180 -10.50 6.17 -11.40
N PHE A 181 -10.89 4.94 -11.02
CA PHE A 181 -12.29 4.54 -11.00
C PHE A 181 -13.05 5.17 -9.83
N LEU A 182 -12.44 5.22 -8.66
CA LEU A 182 -12.99 5.88 -7.48
C LEU A 182 -13.27 7.36 -7.77
N ASP A 183 -12.26 8.10 -8.25
CA ASP A 183 -12.38 9.51 -8.58
C ASP A 183 -13.47 9.76 -9.63
N LYS A 184 -13.53 8.89 -10.65
CA LYS A 184 -14.57 8.96 -11.69
C LYS A 184 -15.97 8.68 -11.14
N LEU A 185 -16.13 7.69 -10.26
CA LEU A 185 -17.44 7.36 -9.68
C LEU A 185 -17.92 8.43 -8.69
N ILE A 186 -17.00 9.04 -7.94
CA ILE A 186 -17.30 10.18 -7.06
C ILE A 186 -17.74 11.39 -7.89
N SER A 187 -17.02 11.72 -8.96
CA SER A 187 -17.37 12.85 -9.83
C SER A 187 -18.73 12.72 -10.54
N HIS A 188 -19.23 11.48 -10.67
CA HIS A 188 -20.56 11.18 -11.22
C HIS A 188 -21.63 10.92 -10.14
N ASN A 189 -21.35 11.23 -8.89
CA ASN A 189 -22.26 11.03 -7.77
C ASN A 189 -22.80 9.57 -7.68
N ILE A 190 -21.92 8.59 -7.86
CA ILE A 190 -22.24 7.16 -7.68
C ILE A 190 -21.67 6.64 -6.38
N LEU A 191 -20.50 7.13 -6.01
CA LEU A 191 -19.85 6.82 -4.73
C LEU A 191 -19.55 8.10 -3.95
N GLU A 192 -19.45 7.95 -2.66
CA GLU A 192 -18.79 8.89 -1.74
C GLU A 192 -17.73 8.12 -0.95
N LEU A 193 -16.67 8.79 -0.49
CA LEU A 193 -15.62 8.22 0.33
C LEU A 193 -15.69 8.83 1.72
N ASN A 194 -15.90 7.99 2.73
CA ASN A 194 -15.96 8.36 4.13
C ASN A 194 -14.65 7.96 4.85
N ASP A 195 -14.29 8.69 5.90
CA ASP A 195 -13.11 8.39 6.74
C ASP A 195 -13.31 7.14 7.62
#